data_5da66048c8695f9f8537874427e4a469
#
_entry.id   5da66048c8695f9f8537874427e4a469
#
_cell.length_a   1.000
_cell.length_b   1.000
_cell.length_c   1.000
_cell.angle_alpha   90.00
_cell.angle_beta   90.00
_cell.angle_gamma   90.00
#
_symmetry.space_group_name_H-M   'P 1'
#
loop_
_entity.id
_entity.type
_entity.pdbx_description
1 polymer ?
#
loop_
_entity_poly.entity_id
_entity_poly.type
_entity_poly.pdbx_seq_one_letter_code
_entity_poly.pdbx_strand_id
1 'polypeptide(L)'
;MTAIIDVLWLAGTFNAQGEGISDDFLKRLDPKRFRYRYVPFPADYGREMSYGESVKAGERALLNAITACPGAVVIGGYSQGATIAGNVAAGIHPRSAKVIGCALIADPLRDGLQTTIGPNPGGYGIGGARRINTIPTFRVAAWGDPITALPAGNYLRTVADFSEFMGRDVNAWAVNVLSKIVRGQLQPWWRWSNRRDWAEAGRWLRGYTQDGRHTNAYVTEGLTRQLAEAVNRDIR
;
A
#
# COMPACT_ATOMS: atom_id res chain seq x y z
N MET A 1 19.28 -27.80 6.58
CA MET A 1 18.07 -27.38 5.84
C MET A 1 17.82 -25.92 6.18
N THR A 2 17.76 -25.04 5.19
CA THR A 2 17.41 -23.63 5.41
C THR A 2 15.93 -23.58 5.84
N ALA A 3 15.62 -22.86 6.93
CA ALA A 3 14.26 -22.72 7.38
C ALA A 3 13.41 -21.98 6.32
N ILE A 4 12.20 -22.46 6.06
CA ILE A 4 11.27 -21.81 5.16
C ILE A 4 10.77 -20.50 5.80
N ILE A 5 10.81 -19.42 5.05
CA ILE A 5 10.32 -18.10 5.44
C ILE A 5 8.86 -17.98 4.98
N ASP A 6 7.96 -17.70 5.92
CA ASP A 6 6.55 -17.44 5.58
C ASP A 6 6.39 -16.01 5.03
N VAL A 7 5.69 -15.88 3.90
CA VAL A 7 5.31 -14.59 3.32
C VAL A 7 3.82 -14.37 3.57
N LEU A 8 3.51 -13.41 4.44
CA LEU A 8 2.15 -13.03 4.80
C LEU A 8 1.70 -11.88 3.91
N TRP A 9 0.76 -12.15 3.01
CA TRP A 9 0.37 -11.22 1.96
C TRP A 9 -1.07 -10.73 2.11
N LEU A 10 -1.29 -9.43 1.89
CA LEU A 10 -2.62 -8.83 1.86
C LEU A 10 -2.93 -8.31 0.45
N ALA A 11 -4.11 -8.66 -0.04
CA ALA A 11 -4.58 -8.25 -1.36
C ALA A 11 -5.05 -6.79 -1.40
N GLY A 12 -5.45 -6.31 -2.57
CA GLY A 12 -6.02 -4.98 -2.75
C GLY A 12 -7.51 -4.90 -2.40
N THR A 13 -8.07 -3.71 -2.48
CA THR A 13 -9.50 -3.44 -2.27
C THR A 13 -10.37 -4.29 -3.21
N PHE A 14 -11.45 -4.86 -2.69
CA PHE A 14 -12.39 -5.75 -3.38
C PHE A 14 -11.78 -7.03 -3.98
N ASN A 15 -10.53 -7.35 -3.65
CA ASN A 15 -9.83 -8.54 -4.11
C ASN A 15 -9.21 -9.31 -2.92
N ALA A 16 -10.04 -9.81 -2.03
CA ALA A 16 -9.60 -10.50 -0.82
C ALA A 16 -8.80 -11.80 -1.09
N GLN A 17 -8.87 -12.35 -2.30
CA GLN A 17 -8.21 -13.61 -2.67
C GLN A 17 -6.95 -13.45 -3.52
N GLY A 18 -6.58 -12.21 -3.91
CA GLY A 18 -5.25 -11.90 -4.40
C GLY A 18 -4.90 -12.35 -5.82
N GLU A 19 -5.82 -12.31 -6.75
CA GLU A 19 -5.53 -12.59 -8.17
C GLU A 19 -4.70 -11.47 -8.84
N GLY A 20 -4.03 -11.81 -9.93
CA GLY A 20 -3.35 -10.86 -10.81
C GLY A 20 -2.00 -10.38 -10.30
N ILE A 21 -1.87 -9.12 -9.89
CA ILE A 21 -0.60 -8.47 -9.52
C ILE A 21 0.07 -9.14 -8.33
N SER A 22 -0.70 -9.46 -7.30
CA SER A 22 -0.22 -10.17 -6.11
C SER A 22 0.33 -11.53 -6.46
N ASP A 23 -0.41 -12.28 -7.26
CA ASP A 23 -0.02 -13.62 -7.70
C ASP A 23 1.21 -13.60 -8.61
N ASP A 24 1.33 -12.61 -9.51
CA ASP A 24 2.50 -12.49 -10.38
C ASP A 24 3.78 -12.27 -9.56
N PHE A 25 3.73 -11.48 -8.49
CA PHE A 25 4.83 -11.33 -7.56
C PHE A 25 5.11 -12.61 -6.77
N LEU A 26 4.09 -13.15 -6.11
CA LEU A 26 4.25 -14.27 -5.17
C LEU A 26 4.75 -15.55 -5.84
N LYS A 27 4.29 -15.84 -7.05
CA LYS A 27 4.72 -17.00 -7.85
C LYS A 27 6.18 -16.91 -8.33
N ARG A 28 6.80 -15.73 -8.27
CA ARG A 28 8.22 -15.50 -8.62
C ARG A 28 9.17 -15.60 -7.44
N LEU A 29 8.67 -15.76 -6.22
CA LEU A 29 9.50 -16.04 -5.06
C LEU A 29 10.06 -17.46 -5.15
N ASP A 30 11.30 -17.63 -4.68
CA ASP A 30 11.96 -18.94 -4.66
C ASP A 30 11.21 -19.92 -3.73
N PRO A 31 10.53 -20.95 -4.27
CA PRO A 31 9.72 -21.86 -3.46
C PRO A 31 10.54 -22.75 -2.52
N LYS A 32 11.86 -22.82 -2.68
CA LYS A 32 12.76 -23.52 -1.75
C LYS A 32 13.02 -22.74 -0.48
N ARG A 33 12.71 -21.44 -0.49
CA ARG A 33 12.99 -20.51 0.61
C ARG A 33 11.75 -19.85 1.16
N PHE A 34 10.74 -19.61 0.32
CA PHE A 34 9.56 -18.85 0.68
C PHE A 34 8.29 -19.68 0.50
N ARG A 35 7.39 -19.56 1.48
CA ARG A 35 6.02 -20.09 1.42
C ARG A 35 5.05 -18.94 1.67
N TYR A 36 4.24 -18.58 0.69
CA TYR A 36 3.30 -17.49 0.85
C TYR A 36 1.90 -17.99 1.22
N ARG A 37 1.17 -17.15 1.93
CA ARG A 37 -0.26 -17.28 2.18
C ARG A 37 -0.92 -15.91 2.26
N TYR A 38 -2.14 -15.83 1.79
CA TYR A 38 -2.96 -14.64 1.96
C TYR A 38 -3.48 -14.54 3.39
N VAL A 39 -3.46 -13.31 3.93
CA VAL A 39 -4.07 -12.97 5.20
C VAL A 39 -5.43 -12.36 4.89
N PRO A 40 -6.53 -13.05 5.25
CA PRO A 40 -7.87 -12.55 4.96
C PRO A 40 -8.19 -11.32 5.79
N PHE A 41 -8.81 -10.33 5.16
CA PHE A 41 -9.35 -9.12 5.78
C PHE A 41 -10.53 -8.63 4.94
N PRO A 42 -11.35 -7.65 5.41
CA PRO A 42 -12.55 -7.23 4.68
C PRO A 42 -12.29 -6.69 3.27
N ALA A 43 -11.14 -6.06 3.01
CA ALA A 43 -10.76 -5.47 1.72
C ALA A 43 -11.81 -4.50 1.16
N ASP A 44 -12.52 -3.81 2.04
CA ASP A 44 -13.65 -2.95 1.71
C ASP A 44 -13.25 -1.47 1.59
N TYR A 45 -14.06 -0.73 0.83
CA TYR A 45 -13.96 0.70 0.63
C TYR A 45 -15.36 1.30 0.53
N GLY A 46 -16.07 1.40 1.66
CA GLY A 46 -17.35 2.09 1.77
C GLY A 46 -18.60 1.30 1.37
N ARG A 47 -18.49 -0.01 1.09
CA ARG A 47 -19.67 -0.88 0.83
C ARG A 47 -20.34 -1.31 2.13
N GLU A 48 -19.62 -2.04 2.97
CA GLU A 48 -20.10 -2.52 4.27
C GLU A 48 -19.40 -1.79 5.42
N MET A 49 -18.12 -1.43 5.22
CA MET A 49 -17.32 -0.64 6.16
C MET A 49 -16.44 0.37 5.42
N SER A 50 -15.97 1.39 6.13
CA SER A 50 -15.04 2.37 5.58
C SER A 50 -13.67 1.76 5.29
N TYR A 51 -12.89 2.41 4.40
CA TYR A 51 -11.51 2.05 4.14
C TYR A 51 -10.66 1.98 5.42
N GLY A 52 -10.79 2.99 6.30
CA GLY A 52 -10.03 3.04 7.55
C GLY A 52 -10.36 1.91 8.53
N GLU A 53 -11.63 1.50 8.61
CA GLU A 53 -12.05 0.35 9.42
C GLU A 53 -11.52 -0.96 8.83
N SER A 54 -11.59 -1.12 7.50
CA SER A 54 -11.05 -2.27 6.80
C SER A 54 -9.52 -2.37 7.00
N VAL A 55 -8.79 -1.25 6.93
CA VAL A 55 -7.35 -1.19 7.22
C VAL A 55 -7.07 -1.65 8.66
N LYS A 56 -7.77 -1.11 9.65
CA LYS A 56 -7.59 -1.52 11.07
C LYS A 56 -7.89 -3.00 11.30
N ALA A 57 -8.91 -3.53 10.63
CA ALA A 57 -9.22 -4.97 10.69
C ALA A 57 -8.08 -5.80 10.09
N GLY A 58 -7.53 -5.37 8.96
CA GLY A 58 -6.39 -6.01 8.30
C GLY A 58 -5.11 -5.96 9.13
N GLU A 59 -4.82 -4.84 9.80
CA GLU A 59 -3.68 -4.72 10.71
C GLU A 59 -3.76 -5.75 11.85
N ARG A 60 -4.94 -5.89 12.48
CA ARG A 60 -5.16 -6.92 13.52
C ARG A 60 -4.99 -8.33 12.96
N ALA A 61 -5.55 -8.62 11.78
CA ALA A 61 -5.41 -9.91 11.13
C ALA A 61 -3.96 -10.25 10.83
N LEU A 62 -3.18 -9.27 10.32
CA LEU A 62 -1.77 -9.46 10.01
C LEU A 62 -0.95 -9.69 11.28
N LEU A 63 -1.16 -8.93 12.35
CA LEU A 63 -0.48 -9.11 13.64
C LEU A 63 -0.75 -10.50 14.24
N ASN A 64 -2.00 -10.98 14.17
CA ASN A 64 -2.35 -12.33 14.58
C ASN A 64 -1.64 -13.39 13.73
N ALA A 65 -1.59 -13.18 12.42
CA ALA A 65 -0.92 -14.08 11.50
C ALA A 65 0.61 -14.14 11.74
N ILE A 66 1.25 -13.00 12.03
CA ILE A 66 2.66 -12.92 12.43
C ILE A 66 2.88 -13.73 13.72
N THR A 67 2.02 -13.51 14.71
CA THR A 67 2.13 -14.22 16.00
C THR A 67 2.04 -15.73 15.84
N ALA A 68 1.15 -16.20 14.98
CA ALA A 68 0.91 -17.63 14.72
C ALA A 68 2.04 -18.32 13.92
N CYS A 69 2.89 -17.57 13.19
CA CYS A 69 4.02 -18.17 12.50
C CYS A 69 5.10 -18.62 13.47
N PRO A 70 5.67 -19.83 13.33
CA PRO A 70 6.73 -20.30 14.21
C PRO A 70 8.09 -19.64 13.94
N GLY A 71 8.36 -19.25 12.69
CA GLY A 71 9.65 -18.74 12.20
C GLY A 71 9.64 -17.27 11.77
N ALA A 72 10.66 -16.91 11.03
CA ALA A 72 10.81 -15.59 10.41
C ALA A 72 9.72 -15.38 9.32
N VAL A 73 9.24 -14.15 9.20
CA VAL A 73 8.21 -13.78 8.23
C VAL A 73 8.63 -12.56 7.41
N VAL A 74 8.22 -12.55 6.15
CA VAL A 74 8.12 -11.36 5.32
C VAL A 74 6.65 -10.96 5.25
N ILE A 75 6.35 -9.70 5.50
CA ILE A 75 4.99 -9.18 5.36
C ILE A 75 4.90 -8.35 4.08
N GLY A 76 3.71 -8.27 3.49
CA GLY A 76 3.56 -7.43 2.30
C GLY A 76 2.13 -7.33 1.81
N GLY A 77 1.96 -6.54 0.76
CA GLY A 77 0.64 -6.37 0.16
C GLY A 77 0.63 -5.47 -1.06
N TYR A 78 -0.54 -5.43 -1.69
CA TYR A 78 -0.85 -4.60 -2.84
C TYR A 78 -1.95 -3.58 -2.48
N SER A 79 -1.79 -2.33 -2.88
CA SER A 79 -2.79 -1.27 -2.69
C SER A 79 -3.23 -1.14 -1.22
N GLN A 80 -4.48 -1.38 -0.86
CA GLN A 80 -4.95 -1.38 0.53
C GLN A 80 -4.13 -2.35 1.40
N GLY A 81 -3.78 -3.53 0.88
CA GLY A 81 -2.90 -4.47 1.56
C GLY A 81 -1.50 -3.91 1.81
N ALA A 82 -0.98 -3.07 0.90
CA ALA A 82 0.29 -2.38 1.11
C ALA A 82 0.18 -1.31 2.21
N THR A 83 -0.95 -0.61 2.32
CA THR A 83 -1.22 0.28 3.47
C THR A 83 -1.12 -0.49 4.78
N ILE A 84 -1.82 -1.63 4.89
CA ILE A 84 -1.86 -2.46 6.10
C ILE A 84 -0.47 -2.99 6.45
N ALA A 85 0.19 -3.68 5.52
CA ALA A 85 1.51 -4.26 5.73
C ALA A 85 2.54 -3.20 6.11
N GLY A 86 2.51 -2.07 5.44
CA GLY A 86 3.42 -0.97 5.71
C GLY A 86 3.15 -0.26 7.04
N ASN A 87 1.89 -0.12 7.50
CA ASN A 87 1.58 0.41 8.83
C ASN A 87 2.12 -0.50 9.93
N VAL A 88 1.89 -1.81 9.79
CA VAL A 88 2.45 -2.80 10.71
C VAL A 88 3.98 -2.74 10.70
N ALA A 89 4.62 -2.68 9.52
CA ALA A 89 6.06 -2.57 9.39
C ALA A 89 6.61 -1.32 10.08
N ALA A 90 5.96 -0.17 9.92
CA ALA A 90 6.39 1.09 10.54
C ALA A 90 6.30 1.06 12.09
N GLY A 91 5.38 0.28 12.64
CA GLY A 91 5.20 0.09 14.09
C GLY A 91 6.05 -1.02 14.70
N ILE A 92 6.79 -1.80 13.90
CA ILE A 92 7.62 -2.88 14.41
C ILE A 92 8.83 -2.31 15.15
N HIS A 93 9.07 -2.82 16.36
CA HIS A 93 10.27 -2.47 17.09
C HIS A 93 11.50 -3.05 16.37
N PRO A 94 12.61 -2.28 16.18
CA PRO A 94 13.79 -2.73 15.44
C PRO A 94 14.45 -4.01 15.97
N ARG A 95 14.21 -4.36 17.23
CA ARG A 95 14.71 -5.61 17.86
C ARG A 95 13.75 -6.80 17.70
N SER A 96 12.61 -6.63 17.02
CA SER A 96 11.73 -7.76 16.73
C SER A 96 12.34 -8.60 15.60
N ALA A 97 12.92 -9.74 15.96
CA ALA A 97 13.60 -10.62 15.00
C ALA A 97 12.66 -11.40 14.09
N LYS A 98 11.35 -11.35 14.34
CA LYS A 98 10.40 -12.21 13.63
C LYS A 98 10.04 -11.70 12.24
N VAL A 99 9.79 -10.39 12.08
CA VAL A 99 9.53 -9.79 10.77
C VAL A 99 10.84 -9.31 10.18
N ILE A 100 11.32 -10.01 9.16
CA ILE A 100 12.64 -9.79 8.56
C ILE A 100 12.60 -8.95 7.28
N GLY A 101 11.39 -8.63 6.76
CA GLY A 101 11.24 -7.77 5.59
C GLY A 101 9.79 -7.39 5.31
N CYS A 102 9.62 -6.34 4.51
CA CYS A 102 8.33 -5.87 4.04
C CYS A 102 8.37 -5.61 2.53
N ALA A 103 7.39 -6.15 1.77
CA ALA A 103 7.28 -5.95 0.32
C ALA A 103 5.98 -5.23 -0.01
N LEU A 104 6.05 -4.08 -0.71
CA LEU A 104 4.92 -3.19 -0.97
C LEU A 104 4.76 -2.93 -2.46
N ILE A 105 3.57 -3.22 -2.98
CA ILE A 105 3.17 -2.91 -4.36
C ILE A 105 2.07 -1.85 -4.31
N ALA A 106 2.26 -0.75 -5.03
CA ALA A 106 1.27 0.33 -5.14
C ALA A 106 0.82 0.90 -3.78
N ASP A 107 1.75 1.18 -2.88
CA ASP A 107 1.47 1.65 -1.53
C ASP A 107 0.82 3.05 -1.52
N PRO A 108 -0.44 3.19 -1.05
CA PRO A 108 -1.13 4.48 -0.93
C PRO A 108 -0.47 5.47 0.06
N LEU A 109 0.44 4.99 0.91
CA LEU A 109 1.21 5.79 1.86
C LEU A 109 2.72 5.82 1.51
N ARG A 110 3.08 5.62 0.25
CA ARG A 110 4.48 5.65 -0.20
C ARG A 110 5.13 7.01 0.12
N ASP A 111 6.22 7.00 0.86
CA ASP A 111 7.08 8.19 1.00
C ASP A 111 7.94 8.35 -0.28
N GLY A 112 7.77 9.47 -0.97
CA GLY A 112 8.51 9.78 -2.19
C GLY A 112 10.02 9.96 -1.99
N LEU A 113 10.48 10.11 -0.75
CA LEU A 113 11.89 10.24 -0.40
C LEU A 113 12.56 8.89 -0.10
N GLN A 114 11.78 7.82 0.10
CA GLN A 114 12.33 6.48 0.30
C GLN A 114 12.56 5.78 -1.05
N THR A 115 13.63 5.00 -1.12
CA THR A 115 14.03 4.27 -2.33
C THR A 115 12.94 3.31 -2.80
N THR A 116 12.66 3.31 -4.10
CA THR A 116 11.86 2.31 -4.81
C THR A 116 12.75 1.40 -5.64
N ILE A 117 12.31 0.18 -5.87
CA ILE A 117 12.92 -0.71 -6.85
C ILE A 117 12.42 -0.25 -8.23
N GLY A 118 13.35 -0.13 -9.17
CA GLY A 118 13.09 0.49 -10.47
C GLY A 118 13.05 2.03 -10.42
N PRO A 119 12.56 2.68 -11.48
CA PRO A 119 12.51 4.14 -11.56
C PRO A 119 11.60 4.73 -10.47
N ASN A 120 12.05 5.80 -9.82
CA ASN A 120 11.20 6.55 -8.91
C ASN A 120 10.20 7.41 -9.72
N PRO A 121 8.88 7.16 -9.61
CA PRO A 121 7.87 7.90 -10.38
C PRO A 121 7.64 9.33 -9.88
N GLY A 122 8.35 9.76 -8.85
CA GLY A 122 8.09 11.05 -8.19
C GLY A 122 6.86 11.04 -7.28
N GLY A 123 6.43 12.20 -6.81
CA GLY A 123 5.27 12.33 -5.92
C GLY A 123 5.37 11.47 -4.66
N TYR A 124 4.22 11.20 -4.05
CA TYR A 124 4.07 10.31 -2.89
C TYR A 124 2.66 9.70 -2.88
N GLY A 125 2.40 8.76 -1.98
CA GLY A 125 1.11 8.08 -1.89
C GLY A 125 -0.07 9.01 -1.71
N ILE A 126 -1.23 8.67 -2.27
CA ILE A 126 -2.44 9.52 -2.24
C ILE A 126 -2.94 9.79 -0.81
N GLY A 127 -2.81 8.83 0.09
CA GLY A 127 -3.18 8.95 1.50
C GLY A 127 -2.10 9.58 2.39
N GLY A 128 -0.98 10.01 1.83
CA GLY A 128 0.12 10.63 2.57
C GLY A 128 1.48 9.96 2.36
N ALA A 129 2.41 10.21 3.28
CA ALA A 129 3.76 9.66 3.25
C ALA A 129 4.06 8.97 4.60
N ARG A 130 4.34 7.67 4.56
CA ARG A 130 4.73 6.87 5.73
C ARG A 130 6.15 6.36 5.55
N ARG A 131 7.01 6.67 6.50
CA ARG A 131 8.36 6.13 6.55
C ARG A 131 8.42 4.78 7.25
N ILE A 132 9.19 3.85 6.69
CA ILE A 132 9.52 2.57 7.32
C ILE A 132 11.03 2.49 7.39
N ASN A 133 11.58 2.61 8.59
CA ASN A 133 13.01 2.58 8.85
C ASN A 133 13.40 1.44 9.81
N THR A 134 12.44 0.61 10.17
CA THR A 134 12.55 -0.42 11.22
C THR A 134 13.06 -1.75 10.68
N ILE A 135 12.71 -2.08 9.43
CA ILE A 135 13.02 -3.34 8.76
C ILE A 135 13.34 -3.10 7.27
N PRO A 136 14.08 -4.00 6.61
CA PRO A 136 14.27 -3.96 5.16
C PRO A 136 12.93 -3.88 4.45
N THR A 137 12.75 -2.88 3.60
CA THR A 137 11.49 -2.67 2.89
C THR A 137 11.71 -2.48 1.39
N PHE A 138 11.04 -3.30 0.61
CA PHE A 138 11.09 -3.37 -0.83
C PHE A 138 9.81 -2.74 -1.40
N ARG A 139 9.92 -1.76 -2.27
CA ARG A 139 8.77 -1.00 -2.80
C ARG A 139 8.85 -0.89 -4.30
N VAL A 140 7.70 -1.06 -4.96
CA VAL A 140 7.52 -0.73 -6.37
C VAL A 140 6.35 0.23 -6.54
N ALA A 141 6.54 1.19 -7.45
CA ALA A 141 5.55 2.20 -7.78
C ALA A 141 5.58 2.46 -9.30
N ALA A 142 4.44 2.30 -9.96
CA ALA A 142 4.33 2.55 -11.39
C ALA A 142 4.26 4.06 -11.68
N TRP A 143 4.90 4.47 -12.76
CA TRP A 143 4.82 5.84 -13.26
C TRP A 143 3.37 6.17 -13.64
N GLY A 144 2.84 7.31 -13.20
CA GLY A 144 1.46 7.71 -13.50
C GLY A 144 0.38 6.98 -12.67
N ASP A 145 0.74 6.14 -11.69
CA ASP A 145 -0.23 5.60 -10.73
C ASP A 145 -0.60 6.67 -9.69
N PRO A 146 -1.85 7.19 -9.69
CA PRO A 146 -2.26 8.23 -8.75
C PRO A 146 -2.29 7.76 -7.30
N ILE A 147 -2.42 6.46 -7.07
CA ILE A 147 -2.50 5.92 -5.71
C ILE A 147 -1.14 6.02 -5.01
N THR A 148 -0.06 5.78 -5.73
CA THR A 148 1.27 5.69 -5.14
C THR A 148 2.23 6.82 -5.53
N ALA A 149 1.95 7.58 -6.60
CA ALA A 149 2.88 8.55 -7.19
C ALA A 149 2.24 9.92 -7.46
N LEU A 150 1.22 10.29 -6.69
CA LEU A 150 0.51 11.55 -6.92
C LEU A 150 1.39 12.75 -6.55
N PRO A 151 1.49 13.80 -7.40
CA PRO A 151 2.21 15.01 -7.07
C PRO A 151 1.68 15.72 -5.82
N ALA A 152 2.55 16.45 -5.13
CA ALA A 152 2.14 17.32 -4.03
C ALA A 152 1.14 18.38 -4.52
N GLY A 153 0.09 18.65 -3.73
CA GLY A 153 -0.93 19.65 -4.05
C GLY A 153 -1.97 19.23 -5.11
N ASN A 154 -1.93 17.99 -5.61
CA ASN A 154 -2.95 17.50 -6.53
C ASN A 154 -4.31 17.32 -5.81
N TYR A 155 -5.41 17.79 -6.43
CA TYR A 155 -6.75 17.78 -5.82
C TYR A 155 -7.30 16.38 -5.50
N LEU A 156 -6.84 15.32 -6.17
CA LEU A 156 -7.24 13.95 -5.86
C LEU A 156 -6.88 13.52 -4.43
N ARG A 157 -5.88 14.18 -3.80
CA ARG A 157 -5.55 13.94 -2.38
C ARG A 157 -6.68 14.33 -1.46
N THR A 158 -7.31 15.47 -1.73
CA THR A 158 -8.47 15.91 -0.95
C THR A 158 -9.63 14.92 -1.04
N VAL A 159 -9.89 14.38 -2.24
CA VAL A 159 -10.92 13.35 -2.42
C VAL A 159 -10.58 12.11 -1.60
N ALA A 160 -9.33 11.66 -1.61
CA ALA A 160 -8.89 10.52 -0.80
C ALA A 160 -9.05 10.80 0.71
N ASP A 161 -8.65 11.98 1.17
CA ASP A 161 -8.79 12.39 2.58
C ASP A 161 -10.24 12.36 3.07
N PHE A 162 -11.17 12.84 2.23
CA PHE A 162 -12.60 12.84 2.57
C PHE A 162 -13.23 11.44 2.48
N SER A 163 -12.74 10.57 1.60
CA SER A 163 -13.33 9.25 1.37
C SER A 163 -12.80 8.14 2.30
N GLU A 164 -11.71 8.36 3.02
CA GLU A 164 -11.06 7.32 3.84
C GLU A 164 -11.99 6.69 4.88
N PHE A 165 -12.86 7.48 5.49
CA PHE A 165 -13.88 7.02 6.44
C PHE A 165 -15.31 7.21 5.92
N MET A 166 -15.46 7.48 4.61
CA MET A 166 -16.77 7.55 3.98
C MET A 166 -17.38 6.15 3.94
N GLY A 167 -18.46 5.95 4.69
CA GLY A 167 -19.17 4.70 4.84
C GLY A 167 -20.49 4.93 5.58
N ARG A 168 -21.03 3.89 6.20
CA ARG A 168 -22.29 3.99 6.97
C ARG A 168 -22.14 4.74 8.30
N ASP A 169 -20.92 4.84 8.84
CA ASP A 169 -20.67 5.57 10.10
C ASP A 169 -20.27 7.02 9.83
N VAL A 170 -21.25 7.90 9.78
CA VAL A 170 -21.09 9.35 9.59
C VAL A 170 -20.30 9.98 10.75
N ASN A 171 -20.38 9.44 11.97
CA ASN A 171 -19.65 9.97 13.12
C ASN A 171 -18.15 9.68 13.00
N ALA A 172 -17.77 8.46 12.63
CA ALA A 172 -16.37 8.10 12.38
C ALA A 172 -15.76 8.95 11.25
N TRP A 173 -16.52 9.18 10.19
CA TRP A 173 -16.14 10.09 9.11
C TRP A 173 -15.93 11.53 9.59
N ALA A 174 -16.87 12.10 10.34
CA ALA A 174 -16.77 13.46 10.85
C ALA A 174 -15.58 13.64 11.80
N VAL A 175 -15.33 12.70 12.69
CA VAL A 175 -14.18 12.71 13.61
C VAL A 175 -12.86 12.65 12.85
N ASN A 176 -12.77 11.82 11.81
CA ASN A 176 -11.57 11.74 10.97
C ASN A 176 -11.30 13.07 10.24
N VAL A 177 -12.29 13.63 9.57
CA VAL A 177 -12.18 14.94 8.87
C VAL A 177 -11.78 16.04 9.83
N LEU A 178 -12.44 16.15 10.99
CA LEU A 178 -12.09 17.13 12.02
C LEU A 178 -10.66 16.95 12.53
N SER A 179 -10.22 15.70 12.77
CA SER A 179 -8.85 15.42 13.22
C SER A 179 -7.81 15.86 12.19
N LYS A 180 -8.06 15.66 10.91
CA LYS A 180 -7.19 16.10 9.81
C LYS A 180 -7.17 17.63 9.68
N ILE A 181 -8.30 18.31 9.89
CA ILE A 181 -8.37 19.78 9.94
C ILE A 181 -7.48 20.32 11.08
N VAL A 182 -7.68 19.80 12.29
CA VAL A 182 -6.94 20.26 13.49
C VAL A 182 -5.44 20.00 13.35
N ARG A 183 -5.04 18.91 12.70
CA ARG A 183 -3.62 18.57 12.48
C ARG A 183 -3.01 19.27 11.26
N GLY A 184 -3.76 20.11 10.54
CA GLY A 184 -3.30 20.75 9.31
C GLY A 184 -2.96 19.77 8.18
N GLN A 185 -3.55 18.57 8.21
CA GLN A 185 -3.27 17.50 7.26
C GLN A 185 -4.16 17.56 6.01
N LEU A 186 -5.22 18.37 6.03
CA LEU A 186 -6.04 18.59 4.84
C LEU A 186 -5.26 19.41 3.81
N GLN A 187 -5.25 18.92 2.60
CA GLN A 187 -4.72 19.68 1.47
C GLN A 187 -5.60 20.93 1.22
N PRO A 188 -5.04 22.11 0.92
CA PRO A 188 -5.82 23.35 0.73
C PRO A 188 -6.58 23.32 -0.60
N TRP A 189 -7.76 22.66 -0.62
CA TRP A 189 -8.65 22.54 -1.77
C TRP A 189 -9.25 23.90 -2.23
N TRP A 190 -9.21 24.92 -1.41
CA TRP A 190 -9.74 26.28 -1.68
C TRP A 190 -8.79 27.19 -2.46
N ARG A 191 -7.57 26.75 -2.80
CA ARG A 191 -6.69 27.49 -3.70
C ARG A 191 -7.11 27.26 -5.16
N TRP A 192 -8.23 27.86 -5.54
CA TRP A 192 -8.94 27.73 -6.84
C TRP A 192 -8.20 28.32 -8.04
N SER A 193 -6.94 28.57 -8.00
CA SER A 193 -6.26 29.44 -8.95
C SER A 193 -5.79 28.81 -10.25
N ASN A 194 -6.04 27.51 -10.53
CA ASN A 194 -5.39 26.94 -11.70
C ASN A 194 -6.22 25.90 -12.47
N ARG A 195 -6.70 26.30 -13.68
CA ARG A 195 -7.31 25.36 -14.64
C ARG A 195 -6.35 24.24 -15.05
N ARG A 196 -5.03 24.44 -14.95
CA ARG A 196 -4.02 23.42 -15.20
C ARG A 196 -4.10 22.28 -14.21
N ASP A 197 -4.39 22.55 -12.94
CA ASP A 197 -4.45 21.56 -11.87
C ASP A 197 -5.64 20.61 -12.02
N TRP A 198 -6.77 21.10 -12.54
CA TRP A 198 -7.93 20.28 -12.89
C TRP A 198 -7.67 19.38 -14.10
N ALA A 199 -6.99 19.87 -15.12
CA ALA A 199 -6.61 19.07 -16.28
C ALA A 199 -5.59 17.99 -15.89
N GLU A 200 -4.69 18.32 -14.95
CA GLU A 200 -3.75 17.36 -14.38
C GLU A 200 -4.46 16.31 -13.54
N ALA A 201 -5.37 16.68 -12.64
CA ALA A 201 -6.18 15.74 -11.88
C ALA A 201 -6.96 14.79 -12.80
N GLY A 202 -7.52 15.31 -13.90
CA GLY A 202 -8.20 14.50 -14.92
C GLY A 202 -7.29 13.49 -15.62
N ARG A 203 -6.02 13.84 -15.88
CA ARG A 203 -5.04 12.89 -16.44
C ARG A 203 -4.72 11.77 -15.47
N TRP A 204 -4.50 12.09 -14.21
CA TRP A 204 -4.24 11.12 -13.15
C TRP A 204 -5.44 10.18 -12.92
N LEU A 205 -6.65 10.73 -12.96
CA LEU A 205 -7.86 9.92 -12.84
C LEU A 205 -8.02 8.93 -14.02
N ARG A 206 -7.70 9.36 -15.25
CA ARG A 206 -7.65 8.45 -16.41
C ARG A 206 -6.61 7.35 -16.24
N GLY A 207 -5.43 7.69 -15.74
CA GLY A 207 -4.39 6.71 -15.42
C GLY A 207 -4.92 5.59 -14.52
N TYR A 208 -5.73 5.94 -13.53
CA TYR A 208 -6.37 4.98 -12.63
C TYR A 208 -7.47 4.15 -13.31
N THR A 209 -8.39 4.81 -14.03
CA THR A 209 -9.64 4.19 -14.51
C THR A 209 -9.53 3.53 -15.88
N GLN A 210 -8.67 4.03 -16.77
CA GLN A 210 -8.59 3.61 -18.18
C GLN A 210 -7.25 3.01 -18.56
N ASP A 211 -6.13 3.60 -18.10
CA ASP A 211 -4.79 3.21 -18.56
C ASP A 211 -4.17 2.08 -17.73
N GLY A 212 -4.88 1.56 -16.73
CA GLY A 212 -4.44 0.46 -15.88
C GLY A 212 -3.14 0.74 -15.10
N ARG A 213 -2.82 2.02 -14.83
CA ARG A 213 -1.58 2.42 -14.15
C ARG A 213 -1.49 1.87 -12.73
N HIS A 214 -2.62 1.75 -12.04
CA HIS A 214 -2.71 1.13 -10.71
C HIS A 214 -2.78 -0.39 -10.75
N THR A 215 -2.98 -0.99 -11.90
CA THR A 215 -3.20 -2.44 -12.08
C THR A 215 -2.15 -3.04 -13.03
N ASN A 216 -2.48 -3.20 -14.30
CA ASN A 216 -1.69 -3.94 -15.27
C ASN A 216 -0.24 -3.45 -15.42
N ALA A 217 0.02 -2.15 -15.21
CA ALA A 217 1.36 -1.57 -15.34
C ALA A 217 2.40 -2.27 -14.45
N TYR A 218 2.02 -2.71 -13.27
CA TYR A 218 2.93 -3.40 -12.35
C TYR A 218 3.46 -4.73 -12.90
N VAL A 219 2.66 -5.41 -13.71
CA VAL A 219 3.05 -6.65 -14.38
C VAL A 219 3.73 -6.37 -15.72
N THR A 220 3.10 -5.54 -16.58
CA THR A 220 3.59 -5.29 -17.94
C THR A 220 4.92 -4.54 -17.98
N GLU A 221 5.19 -3.67 -17.01
CA GLU A 221 6.47 -2.99 -16.85
C GLU A 221 7.48 -3.81 -16.03
N GLY A 222 7.13 -5.01 -15.61
CA GLY A 222 8.02 -5.92 -14.88
C GLY A 222 8.35 -5.51 -13.45
N LEU A 223 7.56 -4.62 -12.82
CA LEU A 223 7.81 -4.14 -11.47
C LEU A 223 7.64 -5.25 -10.43
N THR A 224 6.64 -6.11 -10.59
CA THR A 224 6.43 -7.30 -9.74
C THR A 224 7.60 -8.27 -9.83
N ARG A 225 8.16 -8.47 -11.02
CA ARG A 225 9.36 -9.29 -11.22
C ARG A 225 10.58 -8.69 -10.52
N GLN A 226 10.85 -7.40 -10.71
CA GLN A 226 11.96 -6.71 -10.05
C GLN A 226 11.85 -6.76 -8.53
N LEU A 227 10.62 -6.63 -7.99
CA LEU A 227 10.37 -6.77 -6.56
C LEU A 227 10.70 -8.18 -6.07
N ALA A 228 10.27 -9.23 -6.79
CA ALA A 228 10.56 -10.61 -6.41
C ALA A 228 12.06 -10.92 -6.49
N GLU A 229 12.76 -10.44 -7.51
CA GLU A 229 14.21 -10.57 -7.63
C GLU A 229 14.94 -9.93 -6.43
N ALA A 230 14.52 -8.74 -6.00
CA ALA A 230 15.10 -8.07 -4.85
C ALA A 230 14.83 -8.82 -3.54
N VAL A 231 13.60 -9.29 -3.31
CA VAL A 231 13.27 -10.09 -2.13
C VAL A 231 14.03 -11.40 -2.13
N ASN A 232 14.11 -12.09 -3.26
CA ASN A 232 14.88 -13.34 -3.39
C ASN A 232 16.37 -13.14 -3.13
N ARG A 233 16.96 -12.02 -3.50
CA ARG A 233 18.38 -11.71 -3.32
C ARG A 233 18.70 -11.29 -1.90
N ASP A 234 17.92 -10.41 -1.30
CA ASP A 234 18.30 -9.64 -0.13
C ASP A 234 17.73 -10.18 1.19
N ILE A 235 16.64 -10.94 1.17
CA ILE A 235 16.12 -11.65 2.35
C ILE A 235 16.87 -12.98 2.49
N ARG A 236 17.49 -13.18 3.64
CA ARG A 236 18.30 -14.39 3.94
C ARG A 236 17.80 -15.10 5.18
#